data_753eb6cae8b32b428d4aca9b97737be3
#
_entry.id   753eb6cae8b32b428d4aca9b97737be3
#
_cell.length_a   1.000
_cell.length_b   1.000
_cell.length_c   1.000
_cell.angle_alpha   90.00
_cell.angle_beta   90.00
_cell.angle_gamma   90.00
#
_symmetry.space_group_name_H-M   'P 1'
#
loop_
_entity.id
_entity.type
_entity.pdbx_description
1 polymer ?
#
loop_
_entity_poly.entity_id
_entity_poly.type
_entity_poly.pdbx_seq_one_letter_code
_entity_poly.pdbx_strand_id
1 'polypeptide(L)'
;MSRELLVAGSIALDTLEGPFGTLQDELGGSALYFAIAASLIVPVRMVAPIGPETVDQLTAVIGSRPIDASLVQVLDAPTFRWRAQQEAGRNIDLGSKDSIYDRWEPNPPAGFDGWAFVGSVRPDRQAQLMERLGGAEMLAADAMLSYVGSRPPDAREVLRRSRWYFCNQEEFAALDGEDPESFRTRWGLEGLLVKAGALGVTAYTDRGSLHVPALIDRPVVDTTGAGDAVAAGMLGHWMTTGGDPDALLESLVWGVAAASLTISAIGLRGIAAATREQLDERVLEVKESLRHES
;
A
#
# COMPACT_ATOMS: atom_id res chain seq x y z
N MET A 1 13.52 -9.73 -19.77
CA MET A 1 13.00 -8.36 -19.67
C MET A 1 13.00 -7.99 -18.20
N SER A 2 13.42 -6.80 -17.83
CA SER A 2 13.31 -6.37 -16.42
C SER A 2 11.82 -6.28 -16.11
N ARG A 3 11.36 -7.00 -15.08
CA ARG A 3 9.99 -6.86 -14.60
C ARG A 3 9.79 -5.43 -14.11
N GLU A 4 8.67 -4.83 -14.47
CA GLU A 4 8.29 -3.49 -14.07
C GLU A 4 7.31 -3.56 -12.90
N LEU A 5 7.50 -2.72 -11.87
CA LEU A 5 6.53 -2.57 -10.79
C LEU A 5 5.69 -1.31 -11.02
N LEU A 6 4.39 -1.50 -11.14
CA LEU A 6 3.43 -0.43 -11.29
C LEU A 6 2.59 -0.31 -10.01
N VAL A 7 2.41 0.91 -9.53
CA VAL A 7 1.42 1.21 -8.50
C VAL A 7 0.35 2.12 -9.07
N ALA A 8 -0.91 1.79 -8.82
CA ALA A 8 -2.05 2.65 -9.09
C ALA A 8 -2.84 2.88 -7.80
N GLY A 9 -3.32 4.10 -7.55
CA GLY A 9 -4.03 4.39 -6.31
C GLY A 9 -4.20 5.89 -6.07
N SER A 10 -4.43 6.27 -4.81
CA SER A 10 -4.57 7.67 -4.42
C SER A 10 -3.23 8.37 -4.25
N ILE A 11 -3.20 9.64 -4.63
CA ILE A 11 -2.34 10.67 -4.05
C ILE A 11 -3.29 11.60 -3.31
N ALA A 12 -2.95 12.00 -2.08
CA ALA A 12 -3.84 12.71 -1.19
C ALA A 12 -3.19 13.95 -0.58
N LEU A 13 -4.02 14.89 -0.18
CA LEU A 13 -3.69 15.94 0.80
C LEU A 13 -4.45 15.62 2.08
N ASP A 14 -3.74 15.11 3.08
CA ASP A 14 -4.31 14.58 4.29
C ASP A 14 -4.42 15.64 5.38
N THR A 15 -5.47 15.58 6.19
CA THR A 15 -5.54 16.29 7.46
C THR A 15 -5.42 15.27 8.59
N LEU A 16 -4.33 15.35 9.35
CA LEU A 16 -4.02 14.43 10.43
C LEU A 16 -4.15 15.14 11.78
N GLU A 17 -4.96 14.59 12.67
CA GLU A 17 -5.16 15.08 14.02
C GLU A 17 -4.60 14.05 15.01
N GLY A 18 -3.83 14.48 16.01
CA GLY A 18 -3.23 13.55 16.96
C GLY A 18 -2.50 14.26 18.12
N PRO A 19 -1.73 13.52 18.90
CA PRO A 19 -0.92 14.08 20.00
C PRO A 19 0.07 15.16 19.55
N PHE A 20 0.41 15.17 18.26
CA PHE A 20 1.26 16.16 17.60
C PHE A 20 0.51 17.44 17.16
N GLY A 21 -0.80 17.54 17.45
CA GLY A 21 -1.68 18.62 17.00
C GLY A 21 -2.41 18.28 15.70
N THR A 22 -2.78 19.31 14.94
CA THR A 22 -3.44 19.17 13.63
C THR A 22 -2.48 19.59 12.53
N LEU A 23 -2.24 18.69 11.58
CA LEU A 23 -1.51 18.95 10.35
C LEU A 23 -2.48 18.96 9.18
N GLN A 24 -2.37 19.95 8.32
CA GLN A 24 -3.25 20.15 7.17
C GLN A 24 -2.47 20.05 5.87
N ASP A 25 -3.13 19.51 4.84
CA ASP A 25 -2.58 19.39 3.49
C ASP A 25 -1.23 18.63 3.43
N GLU A 26 -1.05 17.65 4.34
CA GLU A 26 0.09 16.76 4.31
C GLU A 26 -0.04 15.83 3.10
N LEU A 27 1.01 15.80 2.28
CA LEU A 27 1.03 14.92 1.11
C LEU A 27 1.05 13.46 1.55
N GLY A 28 0.19 12.63 0.94
CA GLY A 28 -0.01 11.23 1.28
C GLY A 28 -0.69 10.46 0.15
N GLY A 29 -1.43 9.42 0.52
CA GLY A 29 -2.16 8.54 -0.39
C GLY A 29 -1.43 7.24 -0.69
N SER A 30 -2.21 6.17 -0.91
CA SER A 30 -1.71 4.80 -1.02
C SER A 30 -0.67 4.60 -2.12
N ALA A 31 -0.89 5.18 -3.31
CA ALA A 31 0.06 5.06 -4.41
C ALA A 31 1.39 5.75 -4.09
N LEU A 32 1.35 6.87 -3.38
CA LEU A 32 2.57 7.61 -3.06
C LEU A 32 3.38 6.94 -1.95
N TYR A 33 2.74 6.49 -0.86
CA TYR A 33 3.43 5.70 0.18
C TYR A 33 4.07 4.45 -0.42
N PHE A 34 3.32 3.72 -1.23
CA PHE A 34 3.84 2.54 -1.93
C PHE A 34 5.03 2.89 -2.83
N ALA A 35 4.88 3.90 -3.70
CA ALA A 35 5.93 4.27 -4.66
C ALA A 35 7.24 4.67 -3.96
N ILE A 36 7.14 5.49 -2.89
CA ILE A 36 8.33 5.92 -2.15
C ILE A 36 9.01 4.74 -1.48
N ALA A 37 8.25 3.86 -0.80
CA ALA A 37 8.82 2.69 -0.14
C ALA A 37 9.43 1.70 -1.15
N ALA A 38 8.73 1.35 -2.22
CA ALA A 38 9.22 0.42 -3.25
C ALA A 38 10.43 0.98 -4.00
N SER A 39 10.53 2.32 -4.17
CA SER A 39 11.66 2.98 -4.84
C SER A 39 13.00 2.78 -4.14
N LEU A 40 13.00 2.39 -2.89
CA LEU A 40 14.20 1.96 -2.15
C LEU A 40 14.72 0.60 -2.62
N ILE A 41 13.91 -0.17 -3.34
CA ILE A 41 14.19 -1.55 -3.75
C ILE A 41 14.29 -1.67 -5.27
N VAL A 42 13.28 -1.17 -6.00
CA VAL A 42 13.12 -1.30 -7.45
C VAL A 42 12.57 0.00 -8.05
N PRO A 43 12.78 0.26 -9.35
CA PRO A 43 12.06 1.32 -10.05
C PRO A 43 10.54 1.08 -10.05
N VAL A 44 9.77 2.17 -9.94
CA VAL A 44 8.31 2.12 -9.84
C VAL A 44 7.68 3.08 -10.85
N ARG A 45 6.61 2.66 -11.51
CA ARG A 45 5.74 3.54 -12.28
C ARG A 45 4.45 3.80 -11.54
N MET A 46 4.01 5.06 -11.49
CA MET A 46 2.85 5.47 -10.68
C MET A 46 1.70 5.98 -11.57
N VAL A 47 0.49 5.48 -11.30
CA VAL A 47 -0.78 5.87 -11.95
C VAL A 47 -1.72 6.46 -10.90
N ALA A 48 -2.00 7.74 -10.96
CA ALA A 48 -2.87 8.41 -10.00
C ALA A 48 -3.42 9.73 -10.58
N PRO A 49 -4.55 10.27 -10.06
CA PRO A 49 -4.99 11.62 -10.35
C PRO A 49 -4.52 12.59 -9.27
N ILE A 50 -4.19 13.81 -9.67
CA ILE A 50 -3.97 14.95 -8.77
C ILE A 50 -4.61 16.22 -9.32
N GLY A 51 -4.89 17.18 -8.43
CA GLY A 51 -5.18 18.55 -8.80
C GLY A 51 -3.91 19.38 -9.04
N PRO A 52 -4.03 20.55 -9.69
CA PRO A 52 -2.88 21.41 -9.98
C PRO A 52 -2.12 21.85 -8.72
N GLU A 53 -2.83 21.98 -7.59
CA GLU A 53 -2.28 22.43 -6.32
C GLU A 53 -1.27 21.46 -5.70
N THR A 54 -1.21 20.21 -6.17
CA THR A 54 -0.35 19.17 -5.60
C THR A 54 0.92 18.93 -6.40
N VAL A 55 1.02 19.48 -7.62
CA VAL A 55 2.12 19.21 -8.57
C VAL A 55 3.50 19.49 -7.96
N ASP A 56 3.67 20.67 -7.34
CA ASP A 56 4.96 21.06 -6.80
C ASP A 56 5.38 20.21 -5.60
N GLN A 57 4.44 19.88 -4.72
CA GLN A 57 4.69 19.01 -3.57
C GLN A 57 5.06 17.60 -4.00
N LEU A 58 4.33 17.03 -4.96
CA LEU A 58 4.62 15.73 -5.52
C LEU A 58 6.02 15.70 -6.17
N THR A 59 6.32 16.67 -7.02
CA THR A 59 7.61 16.79 -7.68
C THR A 59 8.77 16.87 -6.68
N ALA A 60 8.59 17.64 -5.61
CA ALA A 60 9.60 17.77 -4.56
C ALA A 60 9.84 16.45 -3.80
N VAL A 61 8.77 15.71 -3.48
CA VAL A 61 8.86 14.48 -2.69
C VAL A 61 9.44 13.32 -3.49
N ILE A 62 9.06 13.16 -4.75
CA ILE A 62 9.65 12.10 -5.58
C ILE A 62 11.10 12.41 -5.97
N GLY A 63 11.45 13.69 -6.17
CA GLY A 63 12.82 14.16 -6.38
C GLY A 63 13.60 13.33 -7.41
N SER A 64 14.77 12.82 -7.00
CA SER A 64 15.62 11.96 -7.82
C SER A 64 15.37 10.45 -7.64
N ARG A 65 14.29 10.06 -6.99
CA ARG A 65 13.96 8.64 -6.79
C ARG A 65 13.62 7.96 -8.12
N PRO A 66 13.85 6.67 -8.26
CA PRO A 66 13.47 5.92 -9.46
C PRO A 66 11.95 5.70 -9.54
N ILE A 67 11.19 6.80 -9.54
CA ILE A 67 9.73 6.84 -9.65
C ILE A 67 9.36 7.54 -10.96
N ASP A 68 8.73 6.79 -11.86
CA ASP A 68 8.14 7.34 -13.08
C ASP A 68 6.70 7.80 -12.79
N ALA A 69 6.50 9.12 -12.72
CA ALA A 69 5.21 9.75 -12.52
C ALA A 69 4.56 10.24 -13.84
N SER A 70 5.04 9.79 -14.99
CA SER A 70 4.53 10.21 -16.31
C SER A 70 3.05 9.84 -16.53
N LEU A 71 2.52 8.89 -15.79
CA LEU A 71 1.11 8.47 -15.82
C LEU A 71 0.26 9.10 -14.71
N VAL A 72 0.83 10.02 -13.92
CA VAL A 72 0.05 10.85 -13.01
C VAL A 72 -0.68 11.93 -13.82
N GLN A 73 -2.02 11.93 -13.70
CA GLN A 73 -2.87 12.86 -14.43
C GLN A 73 -3.19 14.10 -13.60
N VAL A 74 -2.81 15.27 -14.09
CA VAL A 74 -3.22 16.55 -13.50
C VAL A 74 -4.61 16.92 -14.06
N LEU A 75 -5.61 16.94 -13.18
CA LEU A 75 -7.01 17.18 -13.55
C LEU A 75 -7.46 18.54 -13.02
N ASP A 76 -8.40 19.18 -13.73
CA ASP A 76 -9.07 20.40 -13.25
C ASP A 76 -10.11 20.04 -12.15
N ALA A 77 -9.60 19.54 -11.03
CA ALA A 77 -10.34 19.16 -9.84
C ALA A 77 -9.39 19.15 -8.63
N PRO A 78 -9.89 19.41 -7.40
CA PRO A 78 -9.06 19.31 -6.21
C PRO A 78 -8.55 17.87 -6.00
N THR A 79 -7.31 17.74 -5.58
CA THR A 79 -6.72 16.46 -5.16
C THR A 79 -7.58 15.81 -4.08
N PHE A 80 -7.60 14.48 -4.06
CA PHE A 80 -8.25 13.68 -3.01
C PHE A 80 -7.80 14.16 -1.63
N ARG A 81 -8.74 14.29 -0.70
CA ARG A 81 -8.46 14.71 0.68
C ARG A 81 -9.02 13.70 1.65
N TRP A 82 -8.21 13.31 2.60
CA TRP A 82 -8.60 12.43 3.70
C TRP A 82 -8.37 13.13 5.03
N ARG A 83 -9.27 12.87 5.98
CA ARG A 83 -9.13 13.35 7.35
C ARG A 83 -9.11 12.16 8.29
N ALA A 84 -8.13 12.13 9.17
CA ALA A 84 -8.01 11.10 10.18
C ALA A 84 -7.60 11.68 11.53
N GLN A 85 -8.09 11.03 12.57
CA GLN A 85 -7.66 11.25 13.94
C GLN A 85 -6.86 10.05 14.40
N GLN A 86 -5.65 10.30 14.88
CA GLN A 86 -4.83 9.26 15.48
C GLN A 86 -5.23 9.09 16.95
N GLU A 87 -5.70 7.90 17.30
CA GLU A 87 -6.07 7.52 18.65
C GLU A 87 -5.56 6.12 18.97
N ALA A 88 -4.83 5.98 20.09
CA ALA A 88 -4.28 4.69 20.56
C ALA A 88 -3.52 3.88 19.48
N GLY A 89 -2.74 4.58 18.63
CA GLY A 89 -1.96 3.93 17.56
C GLY A 89 -2.77 3.49 16.33
N ARG A 90 -4.00 3.99 16.17
CA ARG A 90 -4.86 3.77 15.00
C ARG A 90 -5.28 5.10 14.39
N ASN A 91 -5.56 5.06 13.09
CA ASN A 91 -6.19 6.17 12.40
C ASN A 91 -7.71 5.94 12.31
N ILE A 92 -8.47 6.83 12.95
CA ILE A 92 -9.93 6.86 12.83
C ILE A 92 -10.27 7.72 11.62
N ASP A 93 -10.96 7.16 10.64
CA ASP A 93 -11.42 7.88 9.44
C ASP A 93 -12.49 8.91 9.83
N LEU A 94 -12.21 10.19 9.58
CA LEU A 94 -13.15 11.31 9.76
C LEU A 94 -13.82 11.74 8.45
N GLY A 95 -13.56 11.01 7.35
CA GLY A 95 -14.15 11.22 6.05
C GLY A 95 -13.18 11.75 5.01
N SER A 96 -13.63 11.73 3.77
CA SER A 96 -12.84 12.11 2.60
C SER A 96 -13.61 13.01 1.63
N LYS A 97 -12.86 13.73 0.78
CA LYS A 97 -13.38 14.45 -0.38
C LYS A 97 -12.73 13.84 -1.62
N ASP A 98 -13.50 13.12 -2.40
CA ASP A 98 -13.03 12.25 -3.49
C ASP A 98 -13.58 12.63 -4.87
N SER A 99 -14.05 13.87 -5.05
CA SER A 99 -14.66 14.35 -6.30
C SER A 99 -13.72 14.30 -7.52
N ILE A 100 -12.41 14.26 -7.30
CA ILE A 100 -11.43 14.08 -8.37
C ILE A 100 -11.67 12.78 -9.16
N TYR A 101 -12.15 11.73 -8.49
CA TYR A 101 -12.43 10.44 -9.12
C TYR A 101 -13.63 10.49 -10.08
N ASP A 102 -14.50 11.49 -10.00
CA ASP A 102 -15.59 11.68 -10.98
C ASP A 102 -15.05 12.10 -12.35
N ARG A 103 -13.88 12.76 -12.36
CA ARG A 103 -13.22 13.24 -13.58
C ARG A 103 -12.07 12.35 -14.03
N TRP A 104 -11.68 11.37 -13.21
CA TRP A 104 -10.54 10.52 -13.51
C TRP A 104 -10.93 9.30 -14.33
N GLU A 105 -10.33 9.18 -15.48
CA GLU A 105 -10.29 7.94 -16.28
C GLU A 105 -8.92 7.30 -16.10
N PRO A 106 -8.80 6.23 -15.29
CA PRO A 106 -7.52 5.55 -15.08
C PRO A 106 -6.95 5.04 -16.39
N ASN A 107 -5.71 5.36 -16.69
CA ASN A 107 -5.06 4.97 -17.94
C ASN A 107 -3.69 4.30 -17.71
N PRO A 108 -3.67 3.08 -17.14
CA PRO A 108 -2.43 2.31 -17.05
C PRO A 108 -1.96 1.90 -18.45
N PRO A 109 -0.69 1.47 -18.61
CA PRO A 109 -0.15 1.05 -19.90
C PRO A 109 -0.97 -0.09 -20.51
N ALA A 110 -1.35 0.04 -21.78
CA ALA A 110 -2.07 -1.01 -22.49
C ALA A 110 -1.18 -2.27 -22.62
N GLY A 111 -1.76 -3.44 -22.33
CA GLY A 111 -1.04 -4.71 -22.40
C GLY A 111 0.05 -4.86 -21.34
N PHE A 112 -0.07 -4.17 -20.21
CA PHE A 112 0.87 -4.31 -19.10
C PHE A 112 0.92 -5.77 -18.61
N ASP A 113 2.12 -6.34 -18.57
CA ASP A 113 2.39 -7.74 -18.20
C ASP A 113 3.34 -7.90 -17.00
N GLY A 114 3.70 -6.76 -16.36
CA GLY A 114 4.56 -6.73 -15.17
C GLY A 114 3.80 -7.02 -13.87
N TRP A 115 4.33 -6.49 -12.78
CA TRP A 115 3.73 -6.58 -11.45
C TRP A 115 2.98 -5.28 -11.12
N ALA A 116 1.73 -5.39 -10.69
CA ALA A 116 0.89 -4.24 -10.37
C ALA A 116 0.28 -4.36 -8.97
N PHE A 117 0.35 -3.26 -8.23
CA PHE A 117 -0.39 -3.05 -6.99
C PHE A 117 -1.41 -1.94 -7.18
N VAL A 118 -2.68 -2.24 -6.91
CA VAL A 118 -3.76 -1.25 -6.95
C VAL A 118 -4.16 -0.94 -5.52
N GLY A 119 -3.57 0.13 -4.99
CA GLY A 119 -3.80 0.61 -3.64
C GLY A 119 -5.16 1.27 -3.46
N SER A 120 -5.41 1.77 -2.27
CA SER A 120 -6.69 2.37 -1.91
C SER A 120 -7.01 3.58 -2.77
N VAL A 121 -8.12 3.47 -3.48
CA VAL A 121 -8.77 4.51 -4.27
C VAL A 121 -10.25 4.16 -4.32
N ARG A 122 -11.12 5.10 -4.72
CA ARG A 122 -12.55 4.81 -4.79
C ARG A 122 -12.81 3.50 -5.58
N PRO A 123 -13.57 2.53 -5.04
CA PRO A 123 -13.63 1.16 -5.54
C PRO A 123 -14.08 1.01 -6.99
N ASP A 124 -14.93 1.91 -7.51
CA ASP A 124 -15.31 1.92 -8.93
C ASP A 124 -14.10 2.20 -9.84
N ARG A 125 -13.19 3.09 -9.43
CA ARG A 125 -11.94 3.37 -10.15
C ARG A 125 -10.90 2.27 -9.94
N GLN A 126 -10.88 1.71 -8.74
CA GLN A 126 -10.03 0.56 -8.44
C GLN A 126 -10.41 -0.66 -9.31
N ALA A 127 -11.72 -0.96 -9.44
CA ALA A 127 -12.20 -2.04 -10.29
C ALA A 127 -11.86 -1.82 -11.77
N GLN A 128 -11.94 -0.58 -12.28
CA GLN A 128 -11.50 -0.25 -13.63
C GLN A 128 -9.99 -0.46 -13.83
N LEU A 129 -9.16 -0.10 -12.85
CA LEU A 129 -7.72 -0.37 -12.89
C LEU A 129 -7.44 -1.87 -12.94
N MET A 130 -8.10 -2.64 -12.06
CA MET A 130 -7.96 -4.09 -12.02
C MET A 130 -8.35 -4.74 -13.36
N GLU A 131 -9.38 -4.24 -14.02
CA GLU A 131 -9.79 -4.71 -15.35
C GLU A 131 -8.72 -4.41 -16.40
N ARG A 132 -8.22 -3.16 -16.45
CA ARG A 132 -7.21 -2.74 -17.44
C ARG A 132 -5.84 -3.40 -17.23
N LEU A 133 -5.54 -3.78 -15.99
CA LEU A 133 -4.32 -4.47 -15.59
C LEU A 133 -4.47 -6.01 -15.54
N GLY A 134 -5.57 -6.55 -16.04
CA GLY A 134 -5.85 -8.00 -15.96
C GLY A 134 -4.85 -8.90 -16.69
N GLY A 135 -3.95 -8.34 -17.50
CA GLY A 135 -2.83 -9.06 -18.13
C GLY A 135 -1.55 -9.12 -17.30
N ALA A 136 -1.52 -8.45 -16.13
CA ALA A 136 -0.34 -8.40 -15.27
C ALA A 136 0.06 -9.81 -14.77
N GLU A 137 1.36 -10.09 -14.72
CA GLU A 137 1.91 -11.32 -14.14
C GLU A 137 1.53 -11.44 -12.65
N MET A 138 1.58 -10.34 -11.92
CA MET A 138 1.11 -10.20 -10.55
C MET A 138 0.13 -9.03 -10.47
N LEU A 139 -1.08 -9.27 -10.00
CA LEU A 139 -2.08 -8.25 -9.77
C LEU A 139 -2.52 -8.30 -8.31
N ALA A 140 -2.06 -7.34 -7.53
CA ALA A 140 -2.34 -7.22 -6.13
C ALA A 140 -3.20 -5.97 -5.85
N ALA A 141 -4.04 -6.04 -4.83
CA ALA A 141 -4.82 -4.89 -4.39
C ALA A 141 -4.96 -4.86 -2.88
N ASP A 142 -5.35 -3.69 -2.40
CA ASP A 142 -5.68 -3.50 -1.00
C ASP A 142 -7.02 -2.74 -0.84
N ALA A 143 -7.45 -2.51 0.39
CA ALA A 143 -8.73 -1.90 0.71
C ALA A 143 -8.58 -0.68 1.61
N MET A 144 -9.67 0.08 1.71
CA MET A 144 -9.91 1.08 2.73
C MET A 144 -11.28 0.80 3.35
N LEU A 145 -11.33 0.68 4.68
CA LEU A 145 -12.52 0.25 5.42
C LEU A 145 -13.78 1.05 5.05
N SER A 146 -13.67 2.38 4.97
CA SER A 146 -14.80 3.25 4.61
C SER A 146 -15.33 2.99 3.20
N TYR A 147 -14.46 2.63 2.26
CA TYR A 147 -14.87 2.26 0.91
C TYR A 147 -15.49 0.86 0.85
N VAL A 148 -14.98 -0.10 1.61
CA VAL A 148 -15.60 -1.43 1.73
C VAL A 148 -17.03 -1.29 2.24
N GLY A 149 -17.26 -0.46 3.27
CA GLY A 149 -18.57 -0.22 3.84
C GLY A 149 -19.52 0.56 2.93
N SER A 150 -19.04 1.57 2.20
CA SER A 150 -19.88 2.45 1.37
C SER A 150 -20.15 1.91 -0.04
N ARG A 151 -19.27 1.05 -0.58
CA ARG A 151 -19.35 0.50 -1.95
C ARG A 151 -19.06 -1.01 -2.00
N PRO A 152 -19.82 -1.84 -1.26
CA PRO A 152 -19.53 -3.27 -1.13
C PRO A 152 -19.44 -4.04 -2.47
N PRO A 153 -20.31 -3.77 -3.49
CA PRO A 153 -20.22 -4.48 -4.76
C PRO A 153 -18.90 -4.23 -5.50
N ASP A 154 -18.47 -2.96 -5.55
CA ASP A 154 -17.24 -2.58 -6.24
C ASP A 154 -16.01 -3.13 -5.49
N ALA A 155 -16.00 -3.07 -4.16
CA ALA A 155 -14.93 -3.64 -3.34
C ALA A 155 -14.79 -5.17 -3.53
N ARG A 156 -15.91 -5.89 -3.63
CA ARG A 156 -15.91 -7.32 -3.95
C ARG A 156 -15.45 -7.62 -5.37
N GLU A 157 -15.68 -6.72 -6.33
CA GLU A 157 -15.16 -6.87 -7.69
C GLU A 157 -13.64 -6.72 -7.73
N VAL A 158 -13.08 -5.77 -6.98
CA VAL A 158 -11.62 -5.64 -6.81
C VAL A 158 -11.03 -6.93 -6.23
N LEU A 159 -11.60 -7.44 -5.14
CA LEU A 159 -11.17 -8.67 -4.51
C LEU A 159 -11.20 -9.87 -5.47
N ARG A 160 -12.28 -10.01 -6.27
CA ARG A 160 -12.42 -11.11 -7.25
C ARG A 160 -11.36 -11.10 -8.34
N ARG A 161 -10.84 -9.90 -8.72
CA ARG A 161 -9.82 -9.73 -9.76
C ARG A 161 -8.40 -9.81 -9.24
N SER A 162 -8.22 -9.82 -7.92
CA SER A 162 -6.91 -9.87 -7.30
C SER A 162 -6.32 -11.28 -7.33
N ARG A 163 -5.02 -11.38 -7.60
CA ARG A 163 -4.24 -12.60 -7.31
C ARG A 163 -3.75 -12.58 -5.86
N TRP A 164 -3.32 -11.40 -5.39
CA TRP A 164 -2.98 -11.14 -4.00
C TRP A 164 -3.84 -10.02 -3.44
N TYR A 165 -4.34 -10.21 -2.23
CA TYR A 165 -5.14 -9.19 -1.56
C TYR A 165 -4.56 -8.85 -0.19
N PHE A 166 -4.46 -7.55 0.07
CA PHE A 166 -3.93 -7.00 1.30
C PHE A 166 -5.07 -6.34 2.07
N CYS A 167 -5.22 -6.65 3.34
CA CYS A 167 -6.20 -6.01 4.20
C CYS A 167 -5.72 -5.97 5.65
N ASN A 168 -6.30 -5.10 6.44
CA ASN A 168 -6.19 -5.20 7.89
C ASN A 168 -7.32 -6.07 8.46
N GLN A 169 -7.30 -6.32 9.77
CA GLN A 169 -8.28 -7.17 10.43
C GLN A 169 -9.73 -6.62 10.32
N GLU A 170 -9.91 -5.28 10.35
CA GLU A 170 -11.22 -4.65 10.25
C GLU A 170 -11.75 -4.72 8.82
N GLU A 171 -10.92 -4.49 7.83
CA GLU A 171 -11.23 -4.64 6.40
C GLU A 171 -11.55 -6.10 6.05
N PHE A 172 -10.77 -7.04 6.60
CA PHE A 172 -11.02 -8.47 6.47
C PHE A 172 -12.41 -8.86 6.99
N ALA A 173 -12.75 -8.42 8.19
CA ALA A 173 -14.07 -8.67 8.78
C ALA A 173 -15.20 -7.99 7.97
N ALA A 174 -14.99 -6.77 7.48
CA ALA A 174 -15.97 -6.05 6.65
C ALA A 174 -16.22 -6.70 5.27
N LEU A 175 -15.31 -7.54 4.81
CA LEU A 175 -15.44 -8.35 3.60
C LEU A 175 -15.99 -9.76 3.85
N ASP A 176 -16.63 -9.98 4.98
CA ASP A 176 -17.15 -11.27 5.43
C ASP A 176 -16.05 -12.33 5.65
N GLY A 177 -14.86 -11.88 6.10
CA GLY A 177 -13.75 -12.74 6.47
C GLY A 177 -13.89 -13.26 7.89
N GLU A 178 -13.95 -14.58 8.05
CA GLU A 178 -13.95 -15.26 9.35
C GLU A 178 -12.68 -16.08 9.52
N ASP A 179 -12.39 -16.95 8.54
CA ASP A 179 -11.19 -17.75 8.47
C ASP A 179 -10.36 -17.36 7.21
N PRO A 180 -9.10 -16.95 7.37
CA PRO A 180 -8.30 -16.46 6.24
C PRO A 180 -8.10 -17.48 5.12
N GLU A 181 -7.94 -18.76 5.43
CA GLU A 181 -7.72 -19.80 4.41
C GLU A 181 -8.99 -20.07 3.60
N SER A 182 -10.13 -20.17 4.27
CA SER A 182 -11.43 -20.29 3.62
C SER A 182 -11.77 -19.07 2.77
N PHE A 183 -11.44 -17.87 3.28
CA PHE A 183 -11.61 -16.62 2.54
C PHE A 183 -10.75 -16.61 1.26
N ARG A 184 -9.45 -16.90 1.38
CA ARG A 184 -8.53 -16.99 0.26
C ARG A 184 -9.05 -17.93 -0.83
N THR A 185 -9.45 -19.15 -0.43
CA THR A 185 -9.97 -20.17 -1.33
C THR A 185 -11.28 -19.73 -1.99
N ARG A 186 -12.22 -19.17 -1.22
CA ARG A 186 -13.52 -18.69 -1.71
C ARG A 186 -13.38 -17.63 -2.82
N TRP A 187 -12.40 -16.75 -2.69
CA TRP A 187 -12.16 -15.68 -3.64
C TRP A 187 -11.16 -16.03 -4.74
N GLY A 188 -10.56 -17.23 -4.70
CA GLY A 188 -9.58 -17.68 -5.69
C GLY A 188 -8.25 -16.94 -5.63
N LEU A 189 -7.87 -16.43 -4.46
CA LEU A 189 -6.63 -15.70 -4.28
C LEU A 189 -5.44 -16.68 -4.21
N GLU A 190 -4.35 -16.32 -4.86
CA GLU A 190 -3.06 -17.00 -4.68
C GLU A 190 -2.46 -16.70 -3.30
N GLY A 191 -2.66 -15.47 -2.83
CA GLY A 191 -2.26 -15.05 -1.50
C GLY A 191 -3.18 -14.01 -0.88
N LEU A 192 -3.32 -14.10 0.44
CA LEU A 192 -3.99 -13.11 1.29
C LEU A 192 -3.00 -12.64 2.35
N LEU A 193 -2.79 -11.33 2.46
CA LEU A 193 -1.99 -10.76 3.52
C LEU A 193 -2.89 -9.98 4.48
N VAL A 194 -2.89 -10.41 5.75
CA VAL A 194 -3.63 -9.75 6.83
C VAL A 194 -2.65 -8.98 7.72
N LYS A 195 -2.86 -7.67 7.80
CA LYS A 195 -2.09 -6.72 8.61
C LYS A 195 -2.77 -6.62 10.00
N ALA A 196 -2.02 -6.87 11.07
CA ALA A 196 -2.52 -6.89 12.44
C ALA A 196 -1.85 -5.82 13.35
N GLY A 197 -1.45 -4.70 12.77
CA GLY A 197 -0.85 -3.58 13.49
C GLY A 197 0.40 -4.01 14.26
N ALA A 198 0.40 -3.83 15.57
CA ALA A 198 1.51 -4.19 16.45
C ALA A 198 1.83 -5.69 16.48
N LEU A 199 0.92 -6.55 16.05
CA LEU A 199 1.14 -7.99 15.95
C LEU A 199 1.86 -8.38 14.64
N GLY A 200 2.05 -7.46 13.71
CA GLY A 200 2.73 -7.73 12.45
C GLY A 200 1.82 -8.11 11.31
N VAL A 201 2.28 -9.00 10.44
CA VAL A 201 1.60 -9.40 9.22
C VAL A 201 1.60 -10.91 9.04
N THR A 202 0.52 -11.46 8.50
CA THR A 202 0.45 -12.89 8.15
C THR A 202 0.02 -13.04 6.71
N ALA A 203 0.83 -13.75 5.92
CA ALA A 203 0.48 -14.16 4.55
C ALA A 203 -0.07 -15.58 4.57
N TYR A 204 -1.18 -15.80 3.88
CA TYR A 204 -1.84 -17.10 3.69
C TYR A 204 -1.75 -17.48 2.23
N THR A 205 -1.21 -18.67 1.93
CA THR A 205 -1.04 -19.23 0.58
C THR A 205 -1.47 -20.70 0.56
N ASP A 206 -1.41 -21.34 -0.58
CA ASP A 206 -1.62 -22.80 -0.71
C ASP A 206 -0.54 -23.64 0.00
N ARG A 207 0.61 -23.02 0.34
CA ARG A 207 1.70 -23.63 1.12
C ARG A 207 1.55 -23.47 2.63
N GLY A 208 0.48 -22.81 3.09
CA GLY A 208 0.23 -22.48 4.50
C GLY A 208 0.42 -21.00 4.80
N SER A 209 0.56 -20.69 6.09
CA SER A 209 0.71 -19.32 6.57
C SER A 209 2.14 -19.01 6.98
N LEU A 210 2.56 -17.76 6.69
CA LEU A 210 3.84 -17.19 7.09
C LEU A 210 3.58 -15.93 7.90
N HIS A 211 4.16 -15.84 9.08
CA HIS A 211 4.00 -14.69 9.97
C HIS A 211 5.33 -13.96 10.18
N VAL A 212 5.26 -12.62 10.15
CA VAL A 212 6.38 -11.74 10.52
C VAL A 212 5.85 -10.73 11.53
N PRO A 213 6.39 -10.70 12.77
CA PRO A 213 5.98 -9.74 13.78
C PRO A 213 6.36 -8.31 13.38
N ALA A 214 5.64 -7.34 13.93
CA ALA A 214 5.98 -5.94 13.71
C ALA A 214 7.29 -5.60 14.45
N LEU A 215 8.15 -4.82 13.81
CA LEU A 215 9.36 -4.30 14.46
C LEU A 215 9.01 -3.00 15.20
N ILE A 216 8.76 -3.11 16.52
CA ILE A 216 8.39 -2.00 17.40
C ILE A 216 9.50 -1.82 18.46
N ASP A 217 10.67 -1.44 18.00
CA ASP A 217 11.84 -1.11 18.80
C ASP A 217 11.98 0.40 19.09
N ARG A 218 11.16 1.21 18.45
CA ARG A 218 11.14 2.69 18.53
C ARG A 218 9.70 3.19 18.71
N PRO A 219 9.51 4.41 19.22
CA PRO A 219 8.18 4.99 19.35
C PRO A 219 7.47 5.05 17.99
N VAL A 220 6.24 4.57 17.95
CA VAL A 220 5.33 4.74 16.80
C VAL A 220 4.80 6.15 16.82
N VAL A 221 5.07 6.92 15.77
CA VAL A 221 4.67 8.33 15.67
C VAL A 221 3.36 8.45 14.88
N ASP A 222 3.27 7.82 13.71
CA ASP A 222 2.08 7.83 12.85
C ASP A 222 2.00 6.54 12.05
N THR A 223 0.84 5.90 12.03
CA THR A 223 0.64 4.62 11.32
C THR A 223 0.12 4.80 9.88
N THR A 224 -0.07 6.04 9.42
CA THR A 224 -0.52 6.34 8.06
C THR A 224 0.46 5.79 7.03
N GLY A 225 -0.05 5.08 6.04
CA GLY A 225 0.78 4.48 4.96
C GLY A 225 1.60 3.25 5.34
N ALA A 226 1.54 2.78 6.62
CA ALA A 226 2.26 1.58 7.02
C ALA A 226 1.84 0.35 6.22
N GLY A 227 0.54 0.22 5.93
CA GLY A 227 -0.01 -0.86 5.12
C GLY A 227 0.51 -0.85 3.68
N ASP A 228 0.58 0.34 3.07
CA ASP A 228 1.13 0.53 1.73
C ASP A 228 2.62 0.20 1.68
N ALA A 229 3.37 0.59 2.73
CA ALA A 229 4.78 0.29 2.87
C ALA A 229 5.05 -1.22 3.03
N VAL A 230 4.18 -1.94 3.76
CA VAL A 230 4.24 -3.42 3.82
C VAL A 230 4.09 -4.00 2.42
N ALA A 231 3.07 -3.58 1.67
CA ALA A 231 2.83 -4.08 0.32
C ALA A 231 4.01 -3.75 -0.61
N ALA A 232 4.54 -2.53 -0.52
CA ALA A 232 5.67 -2.05 -1.31
C ALA A 232 6.95 -2.85 -1.06
N GLY A 233 7.31 -3.02 0.20
CA GLY A 233 8.52 -3.77 0.58
C GLY A 233 8.42 -5.24 0.18
N MET A 234 7.27 -5.86 0.46
CA MET A 234 7.01 -7.25 0.10
C MET A 234 7.04 -7.45 -1.42
N LEU A 235 6.22 -6.73 -2.18
CA LEU A 235 6.11 -6.94 -3.63
C LEU A 235 7.38 -6.49 -4.35
N GLY A 236 8.00 -5.38 -3.92
CA GLY A 236 9.25 -4.91 -4.48
C GLY A 236 10.37 -5.93 -4.35
N HIS A 237 10.58 -6.48 -3.16
CA HIS A 237 11.58 -7.52 -2.94
C HIS A 237 11.21 -8.83 -3.68
N TRP A 238 9.97 -9.29 -3.56
CA TRP A 238 9.53 -10.56 -4.15
C TRP A 238 9.66 -10.55 -5.68
N MET A 239 9.39 -9.42 -6.32
CA MET A 239 9.62 -9.25 -7.75
C MET A 239 11.09 -9.45 -8.14
N THR A 240 12.05 -9.03 -7.29
CA THR A 240 13.50 -9.23 -7.58
C THR A 240 13.90 -10.70 -7.57
N THR A 241 13.19 -11.55 -6.83
CA THR A 241 13.42 -13.00 -6.79
C THR A 241 12.66 -13.75 -7.87
N GLY A 242 11.95 -13.04 -8.73
CA GLY A 242 11.13 -13.65 -9.78
C GLY A 242 9.79 -14.20 -9.28
N GLY A 243 9.34 -13.83 -8.09
CA GLY A 243 8.13 -14.38 -7.48
C GLY A 243 8.35 -15.77 -6.92
N ASP A 244 9.59 -16.11 -6.54
CA ASP A 244 9.91 -17.40 -5.94
C ASP A 244 9.12 -17.57 -4.62
N PRO A 245 8.26 -18.59 -4.52
CA PRO A 245 7.50 -18.86 -3.30
C PRO A 245 8.39 -19.08 -2.06
N ASP A 246 9.60 -19.60 -2.23
CA ASP A 246 10.53 -19.83 -1.12
C ASP A 246 11.14 -18.52 -0.59
N ALA A 247 11.09 -17.45 -1.39
CA ALA A 247 11.50 -16.11 -0.98
C ALA A 247 10.38 -15.29 -0.31
N LEU A 248 9.16 -15.84 -0.17
CA LEU A 248 8.01 -15.09 0.35
C LEU A 248 8.23 -14.61 1.79
N LEU A 249 8.75 -15.46 2.68
CA LEU A 249 9.04 -15.06 4.06
C LEU A 249 10.03 -13.90 4.11
N GLU A 250 11.11 -13.98 3.34
CA GLU A 250 12.09 -12.90 3.21
C GLU A 250 11.41 -11.62 2.70
N SER A 251 10.52 -11.74 1.72
CA SER A 251 9.81 -10.59 1.16
C SER A 251 8.86 -9.93 2.17
N LEU A 252 8.23 -10.70 3.05
CA LEU A 252 7.44 -10.18 4.18
C LEU A 252 8.31 -9.40 5.17
N VAL A 253 9.54 -9.87 5.42
CA VAL A 253 10.53 -9.14 6.26
C VAL A 253 10.82 -7.76 5.67
N TRP A 254 11.01 -7.66 4.34
CA TRP A 254 11.18 -6.37 3.65
C TRP A 254 9.94 -5.46 3.80
N GLY A 255 8.75 -6.03 3.76
CA GLY A 255 7.51 -5.31 4.01
C GLY A 255 7.45 -4.71 5.41
N VAL A 256 7.73 -5.52 6.44
CA VAL A 256 7.74 -5.07 7.85
C VAL A 256 8.84 -4.03 8.08
N ALA A 257 10.02 -4.21 7.50
CA ALA A 257 11.12 -3.24 7.57
C ALA A 257 10.72 -1.88 6.98
N ALA A 258 10.09 -1.85 5.79
CA ALA A 258 9.61 -0.62 5.18
C ALA A 258 8.52 0.06 6.03
N ALA A 259 7.59 -0.70 6.59
CA ALA A 259 6.57 -0.17 7.48
C ALA A 259 7.17 0.44 8.75
N SER A 260 8.21 -0.17 9.33
CA SER A 260 8.88 0.34 10.53
C SER A 260 9.55 1.70 10.30
N LEU A 261 10.05 1.97 9.10
CA LEU A 261 10.56 3.29 8.69
C LEU A 261 9.42 4.28 8.51
N THR A 262 8.30 3.84 7.93
CA THR A 262 7.13 4.69 7.69
C THR A 262 6.57 5.22 9.01
N ILE A 263 6.36 4.36 10.01
CA ILE A 263 5.74 4.73 11.30
C ILE A 263 6.65 5.55 12.23
N SER A 264 7.91 5.79 11.85
CA SER A 264 8.90 6.51 12.67
C SER A 264 8.72 8.02 12.70
N ALA A 265 7.92 8.58 11.79
CA ALA A 265 7.63 10.01 11.70
C ALA A 265 6.22 10.25 11.14
N ILE A 266 5.75 11.51 11.19
CA ILE A 266 4.41 11.88 10.75
C ILE A 266 4.32 11.88 9.23
N GLY A 267 3.24 11.30 8.69
CA GLY A 267 2.96 11.26 7.27
C GLY A 267 4.09 10.59 6.48
N LEU A 268 4.41 11.11 5.31
CA LEU A 268 5.47 10.56 4.46
C LEU A 268 6.89 10.74 5.01
N ARG A 269 7.10 11.57 6.05
CA ARG A 269 8.45 12.04 6.45
C ARG A 269 9.40 10.91 6.81
N GLY A 270 8.91 9.85 7.47
CA GLY A 270 9.73 8.70 7.81
C GLY A 270 10.28 7.97 6.59
N ILE A 271 9.39 7.50 5.73
CA ILE A 271 9.78 6.73 4.55
C ILE A 271 10.42 7.61 3.46
N ALA A 272 10.02 8.88 3.37
CA ALA A 272 10.62 9.82 2.41
C ALA A 272 12.06 10.24 2.79
N ALA A 273 12.42 10.22 4.05
CA ALA A 273 13.80 10.47 4.48
C ALA A 273 14.67 9.20 4.44
N ALA A 274 14.06 8.02 4.32
CA ALA A 274 14.77 6.75 4.37
C ALA A 274 15.67 6.52 3.17
N THR A 275 16.83 5.90 3.42
CA THR A 275 17.76 5.41 2.40
C THR A 275 17.67 3.91 2.25
N ARG A 276 18.27 3.38 1.17
CA ARG A 276 18.36 1.94 0.96
C ARG A 276 19.14 1.26 2.10
N GLU A 277 20.23 1.86 2.56
CA GLU A 277 21.05 1.34 3.65
C GLU A 277 20.25 1.23 4.94
N GLN A 278 19.44 2.23 5.27
CA GLN A 278 18.57 2.18 6.43
C GLN A 278 17.50 1.09 6.32
N LEU A 279 16.97 0.86 5.11
CA LEU A 279 16.05 -0.25 4.88
C LEU A 279 16.75 -1.61 5.06
N ASP A 280 17.98 -1.77 4.54
CA ASP A 280 18.76 -2.99 4.70
C ASP A 280 19.08 -3.27 6.19
N GLU A 281 19.39 -2.24 6.97
CA GLU A 281 19.56 -2.34 8.43
C GLU A 281 18.29 -2.82 9.12
N ARG A 282 17.13 -2.23 8.79
CA ARG A 282 15.83 -2.63 9.35
C ARG A 282 15.46 -4.07 8.96
N VAL A 283 15.79 -4.51 7.76
CA VAL A 283 15.62 -5.92 7.33
C VAL A 283 16.41 -6.86 8.23
N LEU A 284 17.66 -6.52 8.59
CA LEU A 284 18.46 -7.32 9.51
C LEU A 284 17.85 -7.38 10.91
N GLU A 285 17.38 -6.25 11.44
CA GLU A 285 16.73 -6.17 12.75
C GLU A 285 15.44 -7.03 12.80
N VAL A 286 14.61 -7.02 11.75
CA VAL A 286 13.42 -7.90 11.64
C VAL A 286 13.84 -9.38 11.63
N LYS A 287 14.89 -9.74 10.89
CA LYS A 287 15.41 -11.13 10.87
C LYS A 287 15.92 -11.59 12.23
N GLU A 288 16.55 -10.70 12.97
CA GLU A 288 17.02 -11.00 14.34
C GLU A 288 15.84 -11.22 15.28
N SER A 289 14.80 -10.38 15.21
CA SER A 289 13.57 -10.55 15.97
C SER A 289 12.92 -11.92 15.73
N LEU A 290 12.81 -12.35 14.45
CA LEU A 290 12.26 -13.66 14.10
C LEU A 290 13.02 -14.84 14.72
N ARG A 291 14.35 -14.74 14.88
CA ARG A 291 15.17 -15.81 15.47
C ARG A 291 14.98 -15.95 16.99
N HIS A 292 14.56 -14.89 17.65
CA HIS A 292 14.33 -14.89 19.11
C HIS A 292 12.94 -15.41 19.49
N GLU A 293 12.01 -15.47 18.55
CA GLU A 293 10.66 -15.99 18.78
C GLU A 293 10.51 -17.47 18.37
N SER A 294 11.49 -18.05 17.68
CA SER A 294 11.55 -19.46 17.25
C SER A 294 12.18 -20.34 18.30
#